data_a7fe345269ad204ca049b5f566e6ed77
#
_entry.id   a7fe345269ad204ca049b5f566e6ed77
#
_cell.length_a   1.000
_cell.length_b   1.000
_cell.length_c   1.000
_cell.angle_alpha   90.00
_cell.angle_beta   90.00
_cell.angle_gamma   90.00
#
_symmetry.space_group_name_H-M   'P 1'
#
loop_
_entity.id
_entity.type
_entity.pdbx_description
1 polymer ?
#
loop_
_entity_poly.entity_id
_entity_poly.type
_entity_poly.pdbx_seq_one_letter_code
_entity_poly.pdbx_strand_id
1 'polypeptide(L)'
;MQAGGTIEAGFPSEARRLRSLPLVLLGVAILACTLLLTQPLTLPLGPMYWDLVLYLDAANRIGDGQVPLIDFITPVGPLGYWLFAGFEALFPRAHPLLLAQWCLFAVTAPAMALILHKVGQRSRAKALALLLPYLAFQILPINVEHYSFFPGTDGFGIYNRHVSIVLYVLVSGLVFLRGPALGAVIGWTLSALFLIKITGFLAGGLVTAFALAAGRIGWRQSLLIAVAAGLGLIGLELATGLVSAYL
;
A
#
# COMPACT_ATOMS: atom_id res chain seq x y z
N MET A 1 37.91 37.86 -35.23
CA MET A 1 36.43 37.72 -35.34
C MET A 1 35.98 36.69 -34.35
N GLN A 2 35.38 37.13 -33.24
CA GLN A 2 34.93 36.33 -32.12
C GLN A 2 33.60 35.72 -32.43
N ALA A 3 33.47 34.39 -32.28
CA ALA A 3 32.21 33.73 -32.19
C ALA A 3 31.84 33.60 -30.70
N GLY A 4 30.84 34.40 -30.29
CA GLY A 4 30.26 34.34 -28.94
C GLY A 4 29.48 33.05 -28.74
N GLY A 5 29.97 32.18 -27.88
CA GLY A 5 29.25 31.04 -27.36
C GLY A 5 28.24 31.51 -26.31
N THR A 6 26.97 31.56 -26.62
CA THR A 6 25.87 31.71 -25.68
C THR A 6 25.77 30.45 -24.84
N ILE A 7 26.14 30.54 -23.56
CA ILE A 7 25.85 29.53 -22.55
C ILE A 7 24.35 29.61 -22.30
N GLU A 8 23.58 28.75 -22.97
CA GLU A 8 22.22 28.47 -22.57
C GLU A 8 22.26 27.75 -21.22
N ALA A 9 22.11 28.50 -20.14
CA ALA A 9 21.81 27.99 -18.82
C ALA A 9 20.43 27.31 -18.91
N GLY A 10 20.44 25.99 -19.16
CA GLY A 10 19.23 25.19 -19.32
C GLY A 10 18.45 25.16 -18.03
N PHE A 11 17.47 26.03 -17.88
CA PHE A 11 16.38 25.83 -16.93
C PHE A 11 15.74 24.47 -17.23
N PRO A 12 15.48 23.62 -16.20
CA PRO A 12 14.81 22.35 -16.43
C PRO A 12 13.49 22.66 -17.13
N SER A 13 13.37 22.18 -18.35
CA SER A 13 12.24 22.50 -19.24
C SER A 13 10.93 22.29 -18.50
N GLU A 14 9.95 23.18 -18.66
CA GLU A 14 8.58 23.06 -18.10
C GLU A 14 8.00 21.67 -18.32
N ALA A 15 8.33 21.05 -19.44
CA ALA A 15 8.00 19.66 -19.76
C ALA A 15 8.49 18.64 -18.70
N ARG A 16 9.64 18.85 -18.08
CA ARG A 16 10.19 17.98 -17.04
C ARG A 16 9.46 18.18 -15.70
N ARG A 17 9.14 19.43 -15.35
CA ARG A 17 8.36 19.78 -14.15
C ARG A 17 6.92 19.25 -14.27
N LEU A 18 6.32 19.30 -15.43
CA LEU A 18 4.97 18.81 -15.67
C LEU A 18 4.86 17.28 -15.59
N ARG A 19 5.93 16.53 -15.90
CA ARG A 19 5.97 15.07 -15.80
C ARG A 19 6.03 14.56 -14.35
N SER A 20 6.59 15.34 -13.43
CA SER A 20 6.70 14.98 -12.01
C SER A 20 5.45 15.30 -11.18
N LEU A 21 4.48 16.03 -11.74
CA LEU A 21 3.28 16.46 -11.00
C LEU A 21 2.54 15.31 -10.27
N PRO A 22 2.31 14.11 -10.86
CA PRO A 22 1.64 13.04 -10.13
C PRO A 22 2.43 12.58 -8.89
N LEU A 23 3.77 12.58 -8.95
CA LEU A 23 4.62 12.26 -7.80
C LEU A 23 4.59 13.36 -6.74
N VAL A 24 4.59 14.62 -7.16
CA VAL A 24 4.47 15.75 -6.24
C VAL A 24 3.14 15.70 -5.51
N LEU A 25 2.03 15.45 -6.23
CA LEU A 25 0.71 15.32 -5.62
C LEU A 25 0.63 14.14 -4.65
N LEU A 26 1.25 13.00 -4.99
CA LEU A 26 1.36 11.87 -4.06
C LEU A 26 2.13 12.28 -2.80
N GLY A 27 3.27 12.94 -2.95
CA GLY A 27 4.08 13.41 -1.82
C GLY A 27 3.33 14.43 -0.95
N VAL A 28 2.61 15.37 -1.55
CA VAL A 28 1.77 16.35 -0.84
C VAL A 28 0.65 15.65 -0.08
N ALA A 29 -0.01 14.66 -0.69
CA ALA A 29 -1.07 13.90 -0.02
C ALA A 29 -0.53 13.12 1.20
N ILE A 30 0.62 12.45 1.07
CA ILE A 30 1.26 11.75 2.18
C ILE A 30 1.64 12.74 3.29
N LEU A 31 2.26 13.86 2.94
CA LEU A 31 2.64 14.89 3.91
C LEU A 31 1.41 15.45 4.65
N ALA A 32 0.33 15.76 3.92
CA ALA A 32 -0.91 16.25 4.50
C ALA A 32 -1.52 15.23 5.49
N CYS A 33 -1.61 13.95 5.09
CA CYS A 33 -2.08 12.88 5.98
C CYS A 33 -1.17 12.74 7.22
N THR A 34 0.15 12.77 7.03
CA THR A 34 1.11 12.71 8.14
C THR A 34 0.94 13.88 9.13
N LEU A 35 0.77 15.11 8.61
CA LEU A 35 0.52 16.27 9.45
C LEU A 35 -0.82 16.17 10.19
N LEU A 36 -1.86 15.65 9.54
CA LEU A 36 -3.15 15.41 10.19
C LEU A 36 -3.07 14.35 11.29
N LEU A 37 -2.23 13.32 11.15
CA LEU A 37 -2.01 12.33 12.22
C LEU A 37 -1.34 12.92 13.46
N THR A 38 -0.66 14.05 13.36
CA THR A 38 -0.12 14.75 14.55
C THR A 38 -1.18 15.51 15.35
N GLN A 39 -2.39 15.68 14.79
CA GLN A 39 -3.47 16.46 15.40
C GLN A 39 -4.45 15.54 16.14
N PRO A 40 -4.97 15.96 17.30
CA PRO A 40 -6.00 15.22 18.04
C PRO A 40 -7.38 15.43 17.39
N LEU A 41 -7.56 14.85 16.21
CA LEU A 41 -8.82 14.95 15.47
C LEU A 41 -9.89 14.09 16.13
N THR A 42 -11.13 14.60 16.16
CA THR A 42 -12.31 13.84 16.59
C THR A 42 -13.19 13.56 15.38
N LEU A 43 -13.42 12.27 15.10
CA LEU A 43 -14.32 11.81 14.05
C LEU A 43 -15.36 10.88 14.67
N PRO A 44 -16.64 11.00 14.28
CA PRO A 44 -17.64 10.04 14.72
C PRO A 44 -17.31 8.66 14.13
N LEU A 45 -17.39 7.63 14.97
CA LEU A 45 -17.35 6.24 14.51
C LEU A 45 -18.78 5.72 14.42
N GLY A 46 -19.11 5.03 13.32
CA GLY A 46 -20.35 4.31 13.18
C GLY A 46 -20.43 3.09 14.12
N PRO A 47 -21.59 2.40 14.15
CA PRO A 47 -21.81 1.28 15.07
C PRO A 47 -20.93 0.06 14.78
N MET A 48 -20.36 -0.06 13.58
CA MET A 48 -19.50 -1.18 13.17
C MET A 48 -18.03 -0.83 13.39
N TYR A 49 -17.53 -0.96 14.62
CA TYR A 49 -16.16 -0.59 15.01
C TYR A 49 -15.26 -1.78 15.40
N TRP A 50 -15.71 -2.99 15.16
CA TRP A 50 -15.08 -4.23 15.64
C TRP A 50 -13.62 -4.38 15.21
N ASP A 51 -13.32 -4.16 13.94
CA ASP A 51 -11.95 -4.31 13.45
C ASP A 51 -11.04 -3.28 14.09
N LEU A 52 -11.53 -2.06 14.34
CA LEU A 52 -10.74 -1.02 14.98
C LEU A 52 -10.38 -1.39 16.43
N VAL A 53 -11.29 -2.02 17.17
CA VAL A 53 -11.01 -2.56 18.51
C VAL A 53 -9.94 -3.65 18.44
N LEU A 54 -10.00 -4.54 17.44
CA LEU A 54 -8.97 -5.57 17.23
C LEU A 54 -7.60 -4.94 16.92
N TYR A 55 -7.57 -3.86 16.12
CA TYR A 55 -6.32 -3.14 15.84
C TYR A 55 -5.73 -2.50 17.09
N LEU A 56 -6.56 -1.89 17.95
CA LEU A 56 -6.12 -1.29 19.21
C LEU A 56 -5.63 -2.34 20.21
N ASP A 57 -6.35 -3.47 20.38
CA ASP A 57 -5.90 -4.57 21.25
C ASP A 57 -4.58 -5.16 20.74
N ALA A 58 -4.48 -5.40 19.42
CA ALA A 58 -3.26 -5.91 18.82
C ALA A 58 -2.08 -4.95 18.99
N ALA A 59 -2.29 -3.64 18.86
CA ALA A 59 -1.23 -2.65 19.05
C ALA A 59 -0.71 -2.63 20.49
N ASN A 60 -1.60 -2.70 21.50
CA ASN A 60 -1.22 -2.82 22.90
C ASN A 60 -0.37 -4.07 23.15
N ARG A 61 -0.81 -5.23 22.65
CA ARG A 61 -0.07 -6.51 22.76
C ARG A 61 1.29 -6.46 22.07
N ILE A 62 1.36 -5.87 20.89
CA ILE A 62 2.62 -5.68 20.17
C ILE A 62 3.55 -4.73 20.95
N GLY A 63 3.01 -3.68 21.58
CA GLY A 63 3.73 -2.79 22.48
C GLY A 63 4.33 -3.52 23.68
N ASP A 64 3.65 -4.56 24.17
CA ASP A 64 4.11 -5.46 25.25
C ASP A 64 5.09 -6.54 24.74
N GLY A 65 5.47 -6.51 23.46
CA GLY A 65 6.42 -7.45 22.85
C GLY A 65 5.80 -8.75 22.34
N GLN A 66 4.46 -8.87 22.31
CA GLN A 66 3.78 -10.05 21.79
C GLN A 66 3.73 -10.03 20.25
N VAL A 67 3.75 -11.19 19.64
CA VAL A 67 3.76 -11.39 18.18
C VAL A 67 2.38 -11.90 17.72
N PRO A 68 1.71 -11.20 16.80
CA PRO A 68 0.44 -11.66 16.23
C PRO A 68 0.56 -13.06 15.63
N LEU A 69 -0.48 -13.88 15.78
CA LEU A 69 -0.58 -15.29 15.36
C LEU A 69 0.26 -16.28 16.18
N ILE A 70 1.27 -15.83 16.92
CA ILE A 70 2.11 -16.67 17.77
C ILE A 70 1.64 -16.56 19.23
N ASP A 71 1.61 -15.34 19.77
CA ASP A 71 1.26 -15.11 21.17
C ASP A 71 -0.22 -14.79 21.35
N PHE A 72 -0.91 -14.37 20.30
CA PHE A 72 -2.35 -14.12 20.32
C PHE A 72 -2.98 -14.31 18.94
N ILE A 73 -4.25 -14.73 18.93
CA ILE A 73 -5.02 -15.01 17.71
C ILE A 73 -5.43 -13.69 17.04
N THR A 74 -5.22 -13.61 15.72
CA THR A 74 -5.76 -12.56 14.88
C THR A 74 -6.56 -13.18 13.72
N PRO A 75 -7.67 -12.54 13.27
CA PRO A 75 -8.51 -13.08 12.20
C PRO A 75 -7.86 -13.00 10.81
N VAL A 76 -6.79 -12.23 10.68
CA VAL A 76 -6.07 -11.97 9.43
C VAL A 76 -4.57 -11.87 9.69
N GLY A 77 -3.76 -11.72 8.63
CA GLY A 77 -2.32 -11.66 8.75
C GLY A 77 -1.78 -10.44 9.51
N PRO A 78 -0.51 -10.47 9.91
CA PRO A 78 0.04 -9.56 10.92
C PRO A 78 0.38 -8.16 10.41
N LEU A 79 0.54 -7.97 9.09
CA LEU A 79 1.11 -6.72 8.54
C LEU A 79 0.27 -5.49 8.90
N GLY A 80 -1.06 -5.60 8.83
CA GLY A 80 -1.94 -4.49 9.19
C GLY A 80 -1.77 -4.07 10.64
N TYR A 81 -1.66 -5.02 11.55
CA TYR A 81 -1.47 -4.78 12.99
C TYR A 81 -0.09 -4.19 13.30
N TRP A 82 0.97 -4.71 12.68
CA TRP A 82 2.32 -4.13 12.84
C TRP A 82 2.43 -2.70 12.34
N LEU A 83 1.83 -2.42 11.17
CA LEU A 83 1.78 -1.04 10.64
C LEU A 83 1.03 -0.12 11.59
N PHE A 84 -0.14 -0.55 12.05
CA PHE A 84 -0.95 0.24 12.99
C PHE A 84 -0.19 0.51 14.28
N ALA A 85 0.35 -0.51 14.93
CA ALA A 85 1.12 -0.37 16.17
C ALA A 85 2.34 0.55 16.01
N GLY A 86 3.09 0.40 14.91
CA GLY A 86 4.23 1.27 14.63
C GLY A 86 3.82 2.73 14.40
N PHE A 87 2.70 2.96 13.71
CA PHE A 87 2.19 4.31 13.50
C PHE A 87 1.57 4.89 14.78
N GLU A 88 0.91 4.09 15.62
CA GLU A 88 0.39 4.52 16.92
C GLU A 88 1.52 4.98 17.84
N ALA A 89 2.63 4.25 17.86
CA ALA A 89 3.82 4.67 18.61
C ALA A 89 4.40 5.99 18.12
N LEU A 90 4.33 6.27 16.79
CA LEU A 90 4.80 7.53 16.20
C LEU A 90 3.79 8.67 16.37
N PHE A 91 2.49 8.37 16.37
CA PHE A 91 1.40 9.35 16.40
C PHE A 91 0.37 9.02 17.51
N PRO A 92 0.75 9.05 18.78
CA PRO A 92 -0.08 8.56 19.91
C PRO A 92 -1.36 9.38 20.16
N ARG A 93 -1.54 10.51 19.48
CA ARG A 93 -2.74 11.34 19.54
C ARG A 93 -3.60 11.27 18.27
N ALA A 94 -3.18 10.47 17.30
CA ALA A 94 -3.92 10.33 16.04
C ALA A 94 -5.27 9.67 16.26
N HIS A 95 -6.26 10.04 15.45
CA HIS A 95 -7.52 9.33 15.44
C HIS A 95 -7.32 7.89 14.92
N PRO A 96 -7.70 6.83 15.67
CA PRO A 96 -7.33 5.46 15.35
C PRO A 96 -7.86 4.97 13.99
N LEU A 97 -9.03 5.44 13.54
CA LEU A 97 -9.56 5.10 12.22
C LEU A 97 -8.69 5.66 11.09
N LEU A 98 -8.22 6.91 11.21
CA LEU A 98 -7.33 7.52 10.22
C LEU A 98 -5.96 6.84 10.24
N LEU A 99 -5.47 6.51 11.42
CA LEU A 99 -4.20 5.81 11.60
C LEU A 99 -4.26 4.43 10.93
N ALA A 100 -5.31 3.63 11.19
CA ALA A 100 -5.52 2.33 10.56
C ALA A 100 -5.61 2.43 9.03
N GLN A 101 -6.23 3.48 8.50
CA GLN A 101 -6.36 3.70 7.06
C GLN A 101 -5.04 4.16 6.43
N TRP A 102 -4.32 5.12 7.05
CA TRP A 102 -3.19 5.80 6.43
C TRP A 102 -1.83 5.13 6.68
N CYS A 103 -1.72 4.26 7.67
CA CYS A 103 -0.50 3.48 7.87
C CYS A 103 -0.15 2.63 6.63
N LEU A 104 -1.14 2.26 5.81
CA LEU A 104 -0.94 1.49 4.59
C LEU A 104 -0.15 2.26 3.52
N PHE A 105 -0.05 3.60 3.59
CA PHE A 105 0.86 4.35 2.71
C PHE A 105 2.30 3.82 2.75
N ALA A 106 2.77 3.35 3.89
CA ALA A 106 4.11 2.77 4.02
C ALA A 106 4.34 1.61 3.03
N VAL A 107 3.30 0.85 2.73
CA VAL A 107 3.36 -0.30 1.82
C VAL A 107 3.02 0.09 0.38
N THR A 108 1.97 0.86 0.19
CA THR A 108 1.41 1.12 -1.15
C THR A 108 2.07 2.26 -1.89
N ALA A 109 2.52 3.31 -1.18
CA ALA A 109 3.08 4.50 -1.82
C ALA A 109 4.40 4.25 -2.58
N PRO A 110 5.37 3.43 -2.11
CA PRO A 110 6.59 3.16 -2.87
C PRO A 110 6.29 2.49 -4.22
N ALA A 111 5.42 1.48 -4.23
CA ALA A 111 5.03 0.78 -5.45
C ALA A 111 4.23 1.70 -6.38
N MET A 112 3.29 2.48 -5.84
CA MET A 112 2.52 3.45 -6.62
C MET A 112 3.40 4.56 -7.19
N ALA A 113 4.37 5.07 -6.43
CA ALA A 113 5.34 6.05 -6.92
C ALA A 113 6.15 5.52 -8.11
N LEU A 114 6.59 4.27 -8.07
CA LEU A 114 7.28 3.62 -9.19
C LEU A 114 6.38 3.55 -10.43
N ILE A 115 5.10 3.18 -10.26
CA ILE A 115 4.12 3.13 -11.35
C ILE A 115 3.92 4.52 -11.94
N LEU A 116 3.63 5.52 -11.10
CA LEU A 116 3.40 6.91 -11.51
C LEU A 116 4.62 7.49 -12.22
N HIS A 117 5.83 7.21 -11.74
CA HIS A 117 7.06 7.63 -12.38
C HIS A 117 7.16 7.08 -13.82
N LYS A 118 6.99 5.77 -13.99
CA LYS A 118 7.10 5.12 -15.32
C LYS A 118 5.97 5.52 -16.27
N VAL A 119 4.75 5.64 -15.77
CA VAL A 119 3.58 6.05 -16.57
C VAL A 119 3.67 7.55 -16.91
N GLY A 120 4.06 8.37 -15.95
CA GLY A 120 4.18 9.83 -16.12
C GLY A 120 5.22 10.24 -17.17
N GLN A 121 6.27 9.42 -17.35
CA GLN A 121 7.24 9.63 -18.44
C GLN A 121 6.60 9.53 -19.84
N ARG A 122 5.51 8.77 -19.98
CA ARG A 122 4.80 8.56 -21.25
C ARG A 122 3.54 9.41 -21.36
N SER A 123 2.77 9.54 -20.29
CA SER A 123 1.51 10.26 -20.25
C SER A 123 1.17 10.74 -18.84
N ARG A 124 1.24 12.06 -18.64
CA ARG A 124 0.81 12.70 -17.39
C ARG A 124 -0.67 12.43 -17.09
N ALA A 125 -1.53 12.50 -18.12
CA ALA A 125 -2.97 12.28 -17.94
C ALA A 125 -3.26 10.87 -17.41
N LYS A 126 -2.60 9.83 -17.96
CA LYS A 126 -2.74 8.46 -17.46
C LYS A 126 -2.21 8.32 -16.03
N ALA A 127 -1.08 8.96 -15.69
CA ALA A 127 -0.56 8.93 -14.34
C ALA A 127 -1.50 9.62 -13.34
N LEU A 128 -2.11 10.75 -13.69
CA LEU A 128 -3.14 11.40 -12.86
C LEU A 128 -4.40 10.55 -12.74
N ALA A 129 -4.85 9.92 -13.83
CA ALA A 129 -6.01 9.03 -13.84
C ALA A 129 -5.79 7.80 -12.92
N LEU A 130 -4.55 7.34 -12.74
CA LEU A 130 -4.21 6.29 -11.77
C LEU A 130 -4.09 6.84 -10.35
N LEU A 131 -3.56 8.04 -10.19
CA LEU A 131 -3.34 8.63 -8.87
C LEU A 131 -4.66 8.97 -8.16
N LEU A 132 -5.64 9.54 -8.88
CA LEU A 132 -6.86 10.04 -8.26
C LEU A 132 -7.68 8.94 -7.55
N PRO A 133 -8.01 7.79 -8.17
CA PRO A 133 -8.69 6.70 -7.48
C PRO A 133 -7.84 6.13 -6.32
N TYR A 134 -6.52 5.99 -6.54
CA TYR A 134 -5.61 5.54 -5.48
C TYR A 134 -5.70 6.44 -4.24
N LEU A 135 -5.61 7.77 -4.41
CA LEU A 135 -5.70 8.69 -3.28
C LEU A 135 -7.10 8.68 -2.65
N ALA A 136 -8.16 8.58 -3.45
CA ALA A 136 -9.52 8.50 -2.93
C ALA A 136 -9.68 7.27 -2.01
N PHE A 137 -9.27 6.09 -2.45
CA PHE A 137 -9.34 4.86 -1.65
C PHE A 137 -8.38 4.85 -0.46
N GLN A 138 -7.20 5.44 -0.61
CA GLN A 138 -6.18 5.45 0.44
C GLN A 138 -6.48 6.47 1.54
N ILE A 139 -7.04 7.64 1.19
CA ILE A 139 -7.24 8.74 2.14
C ILE A 139 -8.60 8.64 2.83
N LEU A 140 -9.65 8.34 2.04
CA LEU A 140 -11.00 8.33 2.58
C LEU A 140 -11.29 6.98 3.28
N PRO A 141 -11.65 6.98 4.56
CA PRO A 141 -12.00 5.76 5.28
C PRO A 141 -13.43 5.31 4.93
N ILE A 142 -13.73 5.26 3.61
CA ILE A 142 -15.07 4.94 3.12
C ILE A 142 -15.31 3.43 3.22
N ASN A 143 -16.41 3.05 3.86
CA ASN A 143 -16.95 1.71 3.81
C ASN A 143 -18.26 1.73 3.00
N VAL A 144 -18.41 0.82 2.05
CA VAL A 144 -19.60 0.71 1.19
C VAL A 144 -20.66 -0.23 1.78
N GLU A 145 -20.42 -0.84 2.91
CA GLU A 145 -21.38 -1.72 3.56
C GLU A 145 -22.48 -0.92 4.23
N HIS A 146 -23.74 -1.25 3.92
CA HIS A 146 -24.96 -0.50 4.31
C HIS A 146 -25.38 -0.69 5.79
N TYR A 147 -24.48 -1.07 6.68
CA TYR A 147 -24.82 -1.36 8.07
C TYR A 147 -24.91 -0.13 8.97
N SER A 148 -24.61 1.07 8.47
CA SER A 148 -24.57 2.30 9.24
C SER A 148 -25.31 3.42 8.54
N PHE A 149 -25.99 4.29 9.32
CA PHE A 149 -26.56 5.55 8.84
C PHE A 149 -25.48 6.52 8.35
N PHE A 150 -24.21 6.29 8.71
CA PHE A 150 -23.04 7.04 8.27
C PHE A 150 -22.05 6.08 7.58
N PRO A 151 -22.40 5.59 6.36
CA PRO A 151 -21.48 4.76 5.60
C PRO A 151 -20.19 5.56 5.35
N GLY A 152 -19.07 5.01 5.70
CA GLY A 152 -17.79 5.66 5.43
C GLY A 152 -16.96 6.02 6.65
N THR A 153 -17.53 6.08 7.84
CA THR A 153 -16.79 6.39 9.07
C THR A 153 -16.82 5.27 10.10
N ASP A 154 -17.21 4.05 9.72
CA ASP A 154 -17.13 2.93 10.63
C ASP A 154 -15.79 2.18 10.53
N GLY A 155 -15.41 1.54 11.62
CA GLY A 155 -14.14 0.81 11.75
C GLY A 155 -14.23 -0.65 11.35
N PHE A 156 -15.16 -1.02 10.45
CA PHE A 156 -15.33 -2.37 9.94
C PHE A 156 -14.69 -2.55 8.56
N GLY A 157 -14.19 -3.74 8.25
CA GLY A 157 -13.61 -4.07 6.95
C GLY A 157 -12.25 -3.42 6.65
N ILE A 158 -11.51 -2.97 7.66
CA ILE A 158 -10.21 -2.29 7.50
C ILE A 158 -9.26 -3.15 6.66
N TYR A 159 -9.09 -4.44 7.00
CA TYR A 159 -8.22 -5.35 6.26
C TYR A 159 -8.72 -5.61 4.82
N ASN A 160 -10.03 -5.56 4.55
CA ASN A 160 -10.57 -5.68 3.19
C ASN A 160 -10.23 -4.44 2.36
N ARG A 161 -10.29 -3.25 2.95
CA ARG A 161 -9.82 -2.00 2.31
C ARG A 161 -8.34 -2.07 1.99
N HIS A 162 -7.53 -2.53 2.94
CA HIS A 162 -6.10 -2.73 2.72
C HIS A 162 -5.82 -3.67 1.54
N VAL A 163 -6.50 -4.82 1.49
CA VAL A 163 -6.40 -5.76 0.35
C VAL A 163 -6.79 -5.08 -0.96
N SER A 164 -7.91 -4.36 -0.99
CA SER A 164 -8.40 -3.69 -2.20
C SER A 164 -7.42 -2.64 -2.74
N ILE A 165 -6.79 -1.86 -1.87
CA ILE A 165 -5.80 -0.86 -2.25
C ILE A 165 -4.53 -1.53 -2.78
N VAL A 166 -4.04 -2.59 -2.13
CA VAL A 166 -2.86 -3.32 -2.61
C VAL A 166 -3.14 -4.02 -3.93
N LEU A 167 -4.33 -4.60 -4.12
CA LEU A 167 -4.77 -5.16 -5.40
C LEU A 167 -4.85 -4.08 -6.50
N TYR A 168 -5.33 -2.88 -6.17
CA TYR A 168 -5.33 -1.76 -7.12
C TYR A 168 -3.91 -1.43 -7.61
N VAL A 169 -2.93 -1.39 -6.69
CA VAL A 169 -1.51 -1.15 -7.03
C VAL A 169 -0.96 -2.29 -7.89
N LEU A 170 -1.25 -3.55 -7.52
CA LEU A 170 -0.84 -4.73 -8.30
C LEU A 170 -1.37 -4.67 -9.74
N VAL A 171 -2.69 -4.46 -9.90
CA VAL A 171 -3.33 -4.39 -11.22
C VAL A 171 -2.79 -3.23 -12.04
N SER A 172 -2.60 -2.06 -11.41
CA SER A 172 -1.96 -0.91 -12.07
C SER A 172 -0.55 -1.24 -12.55
N GLY A 173 0.24 -1.95 -11.74
CA GLY A 173 1.55 -2.46 -12.14
C GLY A 173 1.47 -3.43 -13.34
N LEU A 174 0.58 -4.40 -13.27
CA LEU A 174 0.36 -5.40 -14.33
C LEU A 174 -0.04 -4.75 -15.66
N VAL A 175 -0.85 -3.72 -15.63
CA VAL A 175 -1.30 -3.02 -16.85
C VAL A 175 -0.20 -2.13 -17.44
N PHE A 176 0.52 -1.38 -16.64
CA PHE A 176 1.34 -0.27 -17.11
C PHE A 176 2.86 -0.52 -17.07
N LEU A 177 3.34 -1.44 -16.24
CA LEU A 177 4.76 -1.74 -16.12
C LEU A 177 5.21 -2.93 -17.00
N ARG A 178 6.51 -3.05 -17.19
CA ARG A 178 7.19 -4.18 -17.83
C ARG A 178 8.56 -4.42 -17.17
N GLY A 179 9.12 -5.61 -17.42
CA GLY A 179 10.48 -5.95 -17.00
C GLY A 179 10.67 -5.90 -15.47
N PRO A 180 11.87 -5.55 -14.99
CA PRO A 180 12.20 -5.62 -13.55
C PRO A 180 11.29 -4.81 -12.65
N ALA A 181 10.83 -3.62 -13.10
CA ALA A 181 9.89 -2.79 -12.33
C ALA A 181 8.55 -3.50 -12.09
N LEU A 182 8.03 -4.22 -13.10
CA LEU A 182 6.83 -5.04 -12.93
C LEU A 182 7.09 -6.16 -11.92
N GLY A 183 8.24 -6.85 -12.02
CA GLY A 183 8.60 -7.90 -11.07
C GLY A 183 8.66 -7.42 -9.64
N ALA A 184 9.28 -6.27 -9.42
CA ALA A 184 9.37 -5.66 -8.09
C ALA A 184 7.98 -5.34 -7.50
N VAL A 185 7.07 -4.75 -8.31
CA VAL A 185 5.71 -4.45 -7.86
C VAL A 185 4.94 -5.72 -7.56
N ILE A 186 5.02 -6.77 -8.39
CA ILE A 186 4.34 -8.05 -8.14
C ILE A 186 4.85 -8.67 -6.83
N GLY A 187 6.18 -8.83 -6.68
CA GLY A 187 6.77 -9.41 -5.48
C GLY A 187 6.36 -8.64 -4.22
N TRP A 188 6.48 -7.32 -4.25
CA TRP A 188 6.11 -6.46 -3.13
C TRP A 188 4.63 -6.56 -2.75
N THR A 189 3.73 -6.45 -3.74
CA THR A 189 2.28 -6.46 -3.47
C THR A 189 1.77 -7.84 -3.08
N LEU A 190 2.28 -8.93 -3.68
CA LEU A 190 1.89 -10.28 -3.27
C LEU A 190 2.37 -10.62 -1.86
N SER A 191 3.59 -10.22 -1.48
CA SER A 191 4.09 -10.38 -0.10
C SER A 191 3.23 -9.58 0.88
N ALA A 192 2.87 -8.33 0.54
CA ALA A 192 1.97 -7.54 1.37
C ALA A 192 0.58 -8.18 1.50
N LEU A 193 0.00 -8.66 0.39
CA LEU A 193 -1.30 -9.35 0.40
C LEU A 193 -1.26 -10.61 1.26
N PHE A 194 -0.21 -11.41 1.17
CA PHE A 194 -0.03 -12.60 2.02
C PHE A 194 -0.06 -12.21 3.50
N LEU A 195 0.72 -11.20 3.88
CA LEU A 195 0.83 -10.76 5.26
C LEU A 195 -0.36 -9.93 5.76
N ILE A 196 -1.24 -9.44 4.86
CA ILE A 196 -2.50 -8.79 5.25
C ILE A 196 -3.63 -9.82 5.38
N LYS A 197 -3.87 -10.60 4.31
CA LYS A 197 -4.98 -11.55 4.26
C LYS A 197 -4.78 -12.59 3.16
N ILE A 198 -4.84 -13.86 3.52
CA ILE A 198 -4.62 -14.98 2.60
C ILE A 198 -5.57 -14.95 1.38
N THR A 199 -6.84 -14.57 1.56
CA THR A 199 -7.78 -14.45 0.44
C THR A 199 -7.39 -13.34 -0.54
N GLY A 200 -6.79 -12.25 -0.04
CA GLY A 200 -6.21 -11.19 -0.87
C GLY A 200 -5.00 -11.68 -1.67
N PHE A 201 -4.14 -12.48 -1.03
CA PHE A 201 -3.02 -13.13 -1.70
C PHE A 201 -3.46 -14.07 -2.81
N LEU A 202 -4.48 -14.91 -2.56
CA LEU A 202 -5.04 -15.82 -3.57
C LEU A 202 -5.64 -15.03 -4.75
N ALA A 203 -6.37 -13.95 -4.50
CA ALA A 203 -6.91 -13.09 -5.54
C ALA A 203 -5.78 -12.42 -6.37
N GLY A 204 -4.77 -11.86 -5.71
CA GLY A 204 -3.59 -11.29 -6.37
C GLY A 204 -2.79 -12.30 -7.16
N GLY A 205 -2.63 -13.52 -6.61
CA GLY A 205 -2.00 -14.66 -7.28
C GLY A 205 -2.74 -15.07 -8.54
N LEU A 206 -4.07 -15.17 -8.49
CA LEU A 206 -4.90 -15.51 -9.65
C LEU A 206 -4.77 -14.47 -10.77
N VAL A 207 -4.83 -13.18 -10.43
CA VAL A 207 -4.67 -12.08 -11.41
C VAL A 207 -3.26 -12.11 -12.01
N THR A 208 -2.24 -12.42 -11.21
CA THR A 208 -0.84 -12.54 -11.67
C THR A 208 -0.67 -13.78 -12.57
N ALA A 209 -1.27 -14.91 -12.24
CA ALA A 209 -1.28 -16.12 -13.07
C ALA A 209 -1.97 -15.87 -14.41
N PHE A 210 -3.09 -15.15 -14.42
CA PHE A 210 -3.76 -14.71 -15.65
C PHE A 210 -2.83 -13.83 -16.51
N ALA A 211 -2.11 -12.89 -15.89
CA ALA A 211 -1.16 -12.04 -16.60
C ALA A 211 0.02 -12.82 -17.20
N LEU A 212 0.47 -13.90 -16.52
CA LEU A 212 1.45 -14.83 -17.05
C LEU A 212 0.88 -15.58 -18.26
N ALA A 213 -0.31 -16.16 -18.15
CA ALA A 213 -0.98 -16.87 -19.24
C ALA A 213 -1.22 -15.97 -20.46
N ALA A 214 -1.53 -14.69 -20.23
CA ALA A 214 -1.67 -13.68 -21.28
C ALA A 214 -0.31 -13.18 -21.87
N GLY A 215 0.81 -13.76 -21.47
CA GLY A 215 2.15 -13.38 -21.96
C GLY A 215 2.63 -12.00 -21.49
N ARG A 216 1.96 -11.45 -20.47
CA ARG A 216 2.32 -10.13 -19.91
C ARG A 216 3.59 -10.17 -19.07
N ILE A 217 3.83 -11.31 -18.42
CA ILE A 217 4.98 -11.62 -17.58
C ILE A 217 5.70 -12.81 -18.21
N GLY A 218 7.03 -12.75 -18.31
CA GLY A 218 7.82 -13.89 -18.77
C GLY A 218 7.94 -14.98 -17.69
N TRP A 219 7.98 -16.25 -18.08
CA TRP A 219 8.09 -17.37 -17.14
C TRP A 219 9.32 -17.30 -16.23
N ARG A 220 10.47 -16.83 -16.76
CA ARG A 220 11.70 -16.61 -15.97
C ARG A 220 11.51 -15.56 -14.88
N GLN A 221 10.84 -14.48 -15.22
CA GLN A 221 10.52 -13.42 -14.25
C GLN A 221 9.57 -13.92 -13.17
N SER A 222 8.54 -14.68 -13.54
CA SER A 222 7.60 -15.30 -12.60
C SER A 222 8.32 -16.25 -11.65
N LEU A 223 9.26 -17.08 -12.17
CA LEU A 223 10.07 -17.98 -11.36
C LEU A 223 10.94 -17.19 -10.35
N LEU A 224 11.61 -16.13 -10.81
CA LEU A 224 12.43 -15.29 -9.91
C LEU A 224 11.60 -14.66 -8.79
N ILE A 225 10.39 -14.17 -9.10
CA ILE A 225 9.47 -13.60 -8.10
C ILE A 225 9.05 -14.70 -7.11
N ALA A 226 8.67 -15.88 -7.59
CA ALA A 226 8.26 -17.01 -6.75
C ALA A 226 9.41 -17.47 -5.83
N VAL A 227 10.63 -17.58 -6.35
CA VAL A 227 11.82 -17.94 -5.57
C VAL A 227 12.12 -16.87 -4.52
N ALA A 228 12.11 -15.59 -4.90
CA ALA A 228 12.37 -14.51 -3.96
C ALA A 228 11.30 -14.44 -2.85
N ALA A 229 10.03 -14.61 -3.19
CA ALA A 229 8.93 -14.69 -2.23
C ALA A 229 9.08 -15.90 -1.30
N GLY A 230 9.38 -17.07 -1.86
CA GLY A 230 9.62 -18.31 -1.10
C GLY A 230 10.77 -18.18 -0.12
N LEU A 231 11.91 -17.63 -0.56
CA LEU A 231 13.05 -17.35 0.33
C LEU A 231 12.68 -16.35 1.44
N GLY A 232 11.89 -15.32 1.11
CA GLY A 232 11.38 -14.37 2.10
C GLY A 232 10.49 -15.04 3.14
N LEU A 233 9.58 -15.92 2.73
CA LEU A 233 8.72 -16.68 3.64
C LEU A 233 9.52 -17.68 4.49
N ILE A 234 10.51 -18.37 3.91
CA ILE A 234 11.40 -19.25 4.66
C ILE A 234 12.20 -18.44 5.70
N GLY A 235 12.74 -17.30 5.32
CA GLY A 235 13.46 -16.42 6.24
C GLY A 235 12.55 -15.92 7.38
N LEU A 236 11.31 -15.55 7.08
CA LEU A 236 10.32 -15.15 8.07
C LEU A 236 9.97 -16.31 9.02
N GLU A 237 9.77 -17.52 8.47
CA GLU A 237 9.51 -18.70 9.26
C GLU A 237 10.66 -19.03 10.21
N LEU A 238 11.89 -19.05 9.69
CA LEU A 238 13.08 -19.37 10.50
C LEU A 238 13.33 -18.32 11.61
N ALA A 239 12.98 -17.07 11.35
CA ALA A 239 13.15 -15.99 12.32
C ALA A 239 12.05 -15.93 13.37
N THR A 240 10.81 -16.33 13.04
CA THR A 240 9.65 -16.05 13.89
C THR A 240 8.69 -17.23 14.08
N GLY A 241 8.70 -18.25 13.22
CA GLY A 241 7.67 -19.30 13.20
C GLY A 241 6.30 -18.82 12.70
N LEU A 242 6.23 -17.62 12.13
CA LEU A 242 4.97 -16.95 11.82
C LEU A 242 4.22 -17.59 10.65
N VAL A 243 4.92 -18.14 9.67
CA VAL A 243 4.27 -18.68 8.47
C VAL A 243 3.50 -19.95 8.80
N SER A 244 4.09 -20.85 9.61
CA SER A 244 3.41 -22.06 10.10
C SER A 244 2.26 -21.75 11.07
N ALA A 245 2.38 -20.69 11.86
CA ALA A 245 1.30 -20.25 12.73
C ALA A 245 0.13 -19.59 11.95
N TYR A 246 0.41 -19.05 10.76
CA TYR A 246 -0.59 -18.38 9.92
C TYR A 246 -1.35 -19.33 8.99
N LEU A 247 -0.75 -20.43 8.54
CA LEU A 247 -1.33 -21.40 7.60
C LEU A 247 -2.02 -22.57 8.29
#